data_02eb401d0b6504b1433afff9634ab1c1
#
_entry.id   02eb401d0b6504b1433afff9634ab1c1
#
_cell.length_a   1.000
_cell.length_b   1.000
_cell.length_c   1.000
_cell.angle_alpha   90.00
_cell.angle_beta   90.00
_cell.angle_gamma   90.00
#
_symmetry.space_group_name_H-M   'P 1'
#
loop_
_entity.id
_entity.type
_entity.pdbx_description
1 polymer ?
#
loop_
_entity_poly.entity_id
_entity_poly.type
_entity_poly.pdbx_seq_one_letter_code
_entity_poly.pdbx_strand_id
1 'polypeptide(L)'
;MKAAKILTSIEDVLKYLDAVAISYNATYKRKNLQPQKYSDAYYQTFHDGDYKKTFIVASENRDFDIMLEDGSLFQFTSRNENDIHYSFLHRIEKNMSFEEFYDAYATDDNIDTIEQDYEFYLAGDKETLYTCPIRYDVAETEYTEMYHAYAHLHIGIETDIRISVDKVLSPMHFVDFVIKHMYKTKWDSAYAKNEKFKAI
;
A
#
# COMPACT_ATOMS: atom_id res chain seq x y z
N MET A 1 -12.20 10.92 -13.56
CA MET A 1 -12.78 11.64 -12.37
C MET A 1 -12.15 13.02 -12.31
N LYS A 2 -12.89 14.11 -12.03
CA LYS A 2 -12.27 15.46 -11.94
C LYS A 2 -11.36 15.53 -10.70
N ALA A 3 -10.20 16.20 -10.80
CA ALA A 3 -9.23 16.35 -9.71
C ALA A 3 -9.88 16.76 -8.37
N ALA A 4 -10.85 17.68 -8.38
CA ALA A 4 -11.62 18.07 -7.19
C ALA A 4 -12.36 16.90 -6.52
N LYS A 5 -12.89 15.94 -7.29
CA LYS A 5 -13.56 14.75 -6.74
C LYS A 5 -12.56 13.79 -6.09
N ILE A 6 -11.35 13.68 -6.63
CA ILE A 6 -10.29 12.85 -6.03
C ILE A 6 -9.89 13.45 -4.68
N LEU A 7 -9.66 14.75 -4.60
CA LEU A 7 -9.29 15.42 -3.35
C LEU A 7 -10.37 15.27 -2.26
N THR A 8 -11.64 15.48 -2.62
CA THR A 8 -12.75 15.25 -1.68
C THR A 8 -12.79 13.81 -1.20
N SER A 9 -12.54 12.86 -2.11
CA SER A 9 -12.49 11.44 -1.76
C SER A 9 -11.31 11.08 -0.84
N ILE A 10 -10.16 11.76 -0.95
CA ILE A 10 -9.04 11.58 0.00
C ILE A 10 -9.42 12.10 1.39
N GLU A 11 -10.14 13.22 1.48
CA GLU A 11 -10.66 13.69 2.77
C GLU A 11 -11.64 12.67 3.41
N ASP A 12 -12.44 12.00 2.60
CA ASP A 12 -13.34 10.94 3.08
C ASP A 12 -12.55 9.68 3.49
N VAL A 13 -11.41 9.38 2.81
CA VAL A 13 -10.48 8.33 3.25
C VAL A 13 -9.97 8.58 4.66
N LEU A 14 -9.58 9.81 5.01
CA LEU A 14 -9.07 10.10 6.35
C LEU A 14 -10.16 9.84 7.42
N LYS A 15 -11.39 10.28 7.17
CA LYS A 15 -12.54 10.00 8.06
C LYS A 15 -12.82 8.51 8.17
N TYR A 16 -12.64 7.77 7.08
CA TYR A 16 -12.82 6.33 7.06
C TYR A 16 -11.74 5.62 7.89
N LEU A 17 -10.46 6.00 7.77
CA LEU A 17 -9.38 5.45 8.57
C LEU A 17 -9.59 5.69 10.07
N ASP A 18 -10.07 6.88 10.46
CA ASP A 18 -10.48 7.17 11.83
C ASP A 18 -11.59 6.22 12.30
N ALA A 19 -12.57 5.96 11.44
CA ALA A 19 -13.72 5.12 11.78
C ALA A 19 -13.35 3.63 11.91
N VAL A 20 -12.34 3.14 11.20
CA VAL A 20 -11.80 1.77 11.33
C VAL A 20 -10.67 1.67 12.36
N ALA A 21 -10.40 2.74 13.10
CA ALA A 21 -9.37 2.81 14.14
C ALA A 21 -7.96 2.44 13.62
N ILE A 22 -7.60 2.96 12.44
CA ILE A 22 -6.25 2.88 11.88
C ILE A 22 -5.61 4.25 12.00
N SER A 23 -4.52 4.34 12.77
CA SER A 23 -3.74 5.57 12.89
C SER A 23 -2.95 5.83 11.61
N TYR A 24 -2.78 7.10 11.28
CA TYR A 24 -2.09 7.50 10.05
C TYR A 24 -1.38 8.84 10.20
N ASN A 25 -0.44 9.10 9.28
CA ASN A 25 0.16 10.40 9.04
C ASN A 25 -0.11 10.78 7.58
N ALA A 26 -0.74 11.93 7.35
CA ALA A 26 -1.06 12.42 6.01
C ALA A 26 -0.15 13.59 5.65
N THR A 27 0.55 13.46 4.51
CA THR A 27 1.34 14.55 3.92
C THR A 27 0.51 15.44 3.00
N TYR A 28 -0.70 15.02 2.74
CA TYR A 28 -1.66 15.69 1.90
C TYR A 28 -1.86 17.16 2.27
N LYS A 29 -1.61 18.07 1.33
CA LYS A 29 -1.77 19.51 1.50
C LYS A 29 -3.03 19.98 0.78
N ARG A 30 -4.07 20.32 1.54
CA ARG A 30 -5.39 20.79 1.06
C ARG A 30 -5.39 21.93 0.02
N LYS A 31 -4.26 22.63 -0.19
CA LYS A 31 -4.22 23.84 -1.00
C LYS A 31 -3.96 23.64 -2.49
N ASN A 32 -3.54 22.47 -2.92
CA ASN A 32 -3.26 22.21 -4.33
C ASN A 32 -4.32 21.27 -4.91
N LEU A 33 -5.11 21.79 -5.83
CA LEU A 33 -6.13 21.06 -6.58
C LEU A 33 -5.54 20.04 -7.58
N GLN A 34 -4.22 19.88 -7.59
CA GLN A 34 -3.54 18.89 -8.43
C GLN A 34 -3.00 17.75 -7.57
N PRO A 35 -3.07 16.52 -8.06
CA PRO A 35 -2.46 15.38 -7.42
C PRO A 35 -0.97 15.64 -7.17
N GLN A 36 -0.47 15.18 -6.04
CA GLN A 36 0.93 15.34 -5.69
C GLN A 36 1.80 14.65 -6.74
N LYS A 37 2.81 15.35 -7.25
CA LYS A 37 3.86 14.74 -8.07
C LYS A 37 4.90 14.15 -7.10
N TYR A 38 5.17 12.87 -7.23
CA TYR A 38 6.23 12.19 -6.49
C TYR A 38 7.61 12.50 -7.10
N SER A 39 8.69 12.18 -6.39
CA SER A 39 10.05 12.49 -6.84
C SER A 39 10.44 11.68 -8.08
N ASP A 40 11.38 12.22 -8.85
CA ASP A 40 11.93 11.51 -10.01
C ASP A 40 12.67 10.23 -9.56
N ALA A 41 13.27 10.24 -8.35
CA ALA A 41 13.90 9.06 -7.75
C ALA A 41 12.89 7.93 -7.53
N TYR A 42 11.67 8.25 -7.02
CA TYR A 42 10.61 7.26 -6.89
C TYR A 42 10.23 6.64 -8.24
N TYR A 43 9.99 7.47 -9.26
CA TYR A 43 9.62 6.96 -10.59
C TYR A 43 10.71 6.11 -11.20
N GLN A 44 11.99 6.45 -11.00
CA GLN A 44 13.11 5.65 -11.48
C GLN A 44 13.12 4.26 -10.85
N THR A 45 13.02 4.16 -9.52
CA THR A 45 13.01 2.86 -8.83
C THR A 45 11.79 2.02 -9.19
N PHE A 46 10.65 2.67 -9.41
CA PHE A 46 9.43 2.01 -9.86
C PHE A 46 9.60 1.37 -11.25
N HIS A 47 10.26 2.06 -12.18
CA HIS A 47 10.57 1.54 -13.51
C HIS A 47 11.62 0.42 -13.48
N ASP A 48 12.55 0.46 -12.54
CA ASP A 48 13.57 -0.59 -12.36
C ASP A 48 12.97 -1.91 -11.84
N GLY A 49 11.72 -1.89 -11.34
CA GLY A 49 10.99 -3.07 -10.85
C GLY A 49 11.48 -3.56 -9.47
N ASP A 50 12.35 -2.81 -8.79
CA ASP A 50 12.84 -3.12 -7.46
C ASP A 50 11.87 -2.56 -6.40
N TYR A 51 10.96 -3.42 -5.94
CA TYR A 51 9.95 -3.02 -4.97
C TYR A 51 10.56 -2.51 -3.65
N LYS A 52 11.60 -3.19 -3.12
CA LYS A 52 12.25 -2.81 -1.87
C LYS A 52 12.83 -1.40 -1.97
N LYS A 53 13.55 -1.12 -3.03
CA LYS A 53 14.14 0.18 -3.29
C LYS A 53 13.05 1.25 -3.51
N THR A 54 12.00 0.91 -4.24
CA THR A 54 10.84 1.80 -4.45
C THR A 54 10.18 2.18 -3.15
N PHE A 55 9.93 1.21 -2.25
CA PHE A 55 9.33 1.47 -0.94
C PHE A 55 10.22 2.35 -0.06
N ILE A 56 11.53 2.06 0.01
CA ILE A 56 12.50 2.83 0.80
C ILE A 56 12.53 4.29 0.31
N VAL A 57 12.71 4.51 -1.00
CA VAL A 57 12.74 5.84 -1.61
C VAL A 57 11.42 6.59 -1.37
N ALA A 58 10.27 5.92 -1.55
CA ALA A 58 8.97 6.53 -1.28
C ALA A 58 8.83 6.99 0.18
N SER A 59 9.29 6.17 1.13
CA SER A 59 9.23 6.48 2.56
C SER A 59 10.16 7.63 2.94
N GLU A 60 11.42 7.61 2.50
CA GLU A 60 12.45 8.61 2.84
C GLU A 60 12.15 9.98 2.22
N ASN A 61 11.73 10.01 0.96
CA ASN A 61 11.40 11.25 0.25
C ASN A 61 9.99 11.78 0.57
N ARG A 62 9.21 11.03 1.36
CA ARG A 62 7.79 11.31 1.63
C ARG A 62 6.96 11.38 0.34
N ASP A 63 7.24 10.46 -0.58
CA ASP A 63 6.49 10.27 -1.82
C ASP A 63 5.21 9.46 -1.57
N PHE A 64 4.37 9.94 -0.65
CA PHE A 64 3.09 9.34 -0.30
C PHE A 64 2.08 10.41 0.13
N ASP A 65 0.81 10.09 0.05
CA ASP A 65 -0.27 10.93 0.56
C ASP A 65 -0.63 10.57 2.01
N ILE A 66 -0.66 9.26 2.32
CA ILE A 66 -1.00 8.75 3.65
C ILE A 66 -0.03 7.62 4.01
N MET A 67 0.55 7.70 5.21
CA MET A 67 1.31 6.61 5.83
C MET A 67 0.48 6.04 6.97
N LEU A 68 0.27 4.74 6.98
CA LEU A 68 -0.43 4.03 8.06
C LEU A 68 0.49 3.79 9.27
N GLU A 69 -0.10 3.40 10.38
CA GLU A 69 0.62 3.13 11.65
C GLU A 69 1.71 2.05 11.55
N ASP A 70 1.55 1.11 10.62
CA ASP A 70 2.54 0.05 10.36
C ASP A 70 3.64 0.46 9.38
N GLY A 71 3.58 1.68 8.85
CA GLY A 71 4.50 2.22 7.85
C GLY A 71 4.09 1.99 6.40
N SER A 72 2.99 1.26 6.13
CA SER A 72 2.46 1.11 4.77
C SER A 72 1.96 2.44 4.21
N LEU A 73 2.07 2.63 2.88
CA LEU A 73 1.86 3.92 2.24
C LEU A 73 0.72 3.86 1.23
N PHE A 74 -0.11 4.91 1.19
CA PHE A 74 -1.05 5.16 0.11
C PHE A 74 -0.58 6.34 -0.75
N GLN A 75 -0.73 6.15 -2.05
CA GLN A 75 -0.45 7.15 -3.08
C GLN A 75 -1.65 7.29 -4.01
N PHE A 76 -1.97 8.54 -4.40
CA PHE A 76 -3.07 8.82 -5.31
C PHE A 76 -2.63 9.82 -6.37
N THR A 77 -2.57 9.39 -7.61
CA THR A 77 -2.28 10.27 -8.75
C THR A 77 -3.37 10.22 -9.80
N SER A 78 -3.57 11.34 -10.47
CA SER A 78 -4.45 11.41 -11.64
C SER A 78 -4.01 12.56 -12.52
N ARG A 79 -3.74 12.29 -13.78
CA ARG A 79 -3.51 13.34 -14.78
C ARG A 79 -4.84 13.85 -15.35
N ASN A 80 -5.79 12.94 -15.55
CA ASN A 80 -7.14 13.22 -16.00
C ASN A 80 -8.07 12.05 -15.59
N GLU A 81 -9.31 12.06 -16.05
CA GLU A 81 -10.29 11.02 -15.70
C GLU A 81 -10.01 9.63 -16.31
N ASN A 82 -9.14 9.56 -17.30
CA ASN A 82 -8.76 8.35 -18.02
C ASN A 82 -7.32 7.91 -17.74
N ASP A 83 -6.66 8.61 -16.81
CA ASP A 83 -5.27 8.35 -16.39
C ASP A 83 -5.20 8.54 -14.87
N ILE A 84 -5.47 7.44 -14.15
CA ILE A 84 -5.60 7.40 -12.70
C ILE A 84 -4.74 6.25 -12.19
N HIS A 85 -3.91 6.54 -11.17
CA HIS A 85 -3.09 5.53 -10.51
C HIS A 85 -3.21 5.69 -9.00
N TYR A 86 -3.62 4.62 -8.32
CA TYR A 86 -3.58 4.51 -6.87
C TYR A 86 -2.66 3.38 -6.49
N SER A 87 -1.85 3.58 -5.46
CA SER A 87 -0.94 2.56 -4.97
C SER A 87 -1.09 2.40 -3.46
N PHE A 88 -1.07 1.17 -3.04
CA PHE A 88 -0.80 0.77 -1.67
C PHE A 88 0.57 0.10 -1.67
N LEU A 89 1.56 0.78 -1.13
CA LEU A 89 2.89 0.21 -0.91
C LEU A 89 2.87 -0.44 0.47
N HIS A 90 2.72 -1.76 0.49
CA HIS A 90 2.77 -2.52 1.72
C HIS A 90 4.17 -2.46 2.31
N ARG A 91 4.27 -2.23 3.61
CA ARG A 91 5.57 -2.16 4.29
C ARG A 91 6.41 -3.41 4.02
N ILE A 92 7.70 -3.24 4.03
CA ILE A 92 8.65 -4.34 4.05
C ILE A 92 8.96 -4.63 5.51
N GLU A 93 8.76 -5.87 5.94
CA GLU A 93 9.19 -6.28 7.26
C GLU A 93 10.71 -6.26 7.32
N LYS A 94 11.26 -5.48 8.25
CA LYS A 94 12.70 -5.56 8.52
C LYS A 94 12.98 -6.88 9.21
N ASN A 95 14.01 -7.57 8.78
CA ASN A 95 14.56 -8.65 9.58
C ASN A 95 14.96 -8.09 10.95
N MET A 96 14.73 -8.86 12.00
CA MET A 96 15.25 -8.53 13.34
C MET A 96 16.77 -8.39 13.27
N SER A 97 17.33 -7.44 14.02
CA SER A 97 18.75 -7.44 14.29
C SER A 97 19.14 -8.71 15.06
N PHE A 98 20.43 -9.06 15.08
CA PHE A 98 20.87 -10.20 15.89
C PHE A 98 20.51 -10.03 17.36
N GLU A 99 20.63 -8.82 17.91
CA GLU A 99 20.28 -8.51 19.29
C GLU A 99 18.79 -8.74 19.57
N GLU A 100 17.89 -8.25 18.70
CA GLU A 100 16.44 -8.48 18.80
C GLU A 100 16.08 -9.95 18.67
N PHE A 101 16.77 -10.67 17.76
CA PHE A 101 16.58 -12.11 17.58
C PHE A 101 17.07 -12.91 18.80
N TYR A 102 18.23 -12.56 19.32
CA TYR A 102 18.79 -13.16 20.52
C TYR A 102 17.85 -12.99 21.70
N ASP A 103 17.39 -11.77 21.96
CA ASP A 103 16.46 -11.47 23.06
C ASP A 103 15.12 -12.22 22.94
N ALA A 104 14.66 -12.47 21.70
CA ALA A 104 13.39 -13.12 21.45
C ALA A 104 13.46 -14.66 21.49
N TYR A 105 14.59 -15.27 21.11
CA TYR A 105 14.68 -16.70 20.84
C TYR A 105 15.79 -17.43 21.58
N ALA A 106 16.76 -16.75 22.22
CA ALA A 106 17.83 -17.42 22.96
C ALA A 106 17.26 -18.12 24.22
N THR A 107 17.68 -19.36 24.39
CA THR A 107 17.39 -20.19 25.56
C THR A 107 18.66 -20.89 26.02
N ASP A 108 18.68 -21.44 27.22
CA ASP A 108 19.84 -22.21 27.70
C ASP A 108 20.19 -23.40 26.80
N ASP A 109 19.20 -23.92 26.09
CA ASP A 109 19.35 -25.11 25.22
C ASP A 109 19.95 -24.78 23.83
N ASN A 110 19.83 -23.54 23.33
CA ASN A 110 20.28 -23.16 21.99
C ASN A 110 21.33 -22.04 21.97
N ILE A 111 21.82 -21.61 23.10
CA ILE A 111 22.75 -20.47 23.20
C ILE A 111 24.02 -20.66 22.34
N ASP A 112 24.49 -21.89 22.19
CA ASP A 112 25.68 -22.22 21.40
C ASP A 112 25.39 -22.26 19.87
N THR A 113 24.12 -22.32 19.48
CA THR A 113 23.68 -22.41 18.08
C THR A 113 22.90 -21.19 17.58
N ILE A 114 22.62 -20.23 18.44
CA ILE A 114 21.75 -19.07 18.17
C ILE A 114 22.23 -18.23 16.97
N GLU A 115 23.55 -18.16 16.73
CA GLU A 115 24.11 -17.48 15.56
C GLU A 115 23.73 -18.21 14.26
N GLN A 116 23.79 -19.55 14.25
CA GLN A 116 23.38 -20.37 13.11
C GLN A 116 21.87 -20.26 12.88
N ASP A 117 21.07 -20.25 13.95
CA ASP A 117 19.64 -20.06 13.88
C ASP A 117 19.27 -18.67 13.30
N TYR A 118 20.06 -17.65 13.64
CA TYR A 118 19.92 -16.32 13.06
C TYR A 118 20.29 -16.28 11.56
N GLU A 119 21.34 -16.99 11.16
CA GLU A 119 21.68 -17.12 9.73
C GLU A 119 20.56 -17.82 8.94
N PHE A 120 19.94 -18.87 9.50
CA PHE A 120 18.77 -19.51 8.92
C PHE A 120 17.56 -18.56 8.87
N TYR A 121 17.36 -17.75 9.92
CA TYR A 121 16.32 -16.73 9.93
C TYR A 121 16.52 -15.69 8.81
N LEU A 122 17.76 -15.24 8.57
CA LEU A 122 18.09 -14.29 7.50
C LEU A 122 17.99 -14.93 6.10
N ALA A 123 18.33 -16.22 5.98
CA ALA A 123 18.25 -16.94 4.71
C ALA A 123 16.81 -17.18 4.23
N GLY A 124 15.85 -17.21 5.16
CA GLY A 124 14.46 -17.20 4.81
C GLY A 124 14.03 -15.78 4.44
N ASP A 125 14.07 -15.41 3.16
CA ASP A 125 13.70 -14.06 2.65
C ASP A 125 12.29 -13.63 3.08
N LYS A 126 12.16 -13.30 4.38
CA LYS A 126 10.89 -12.85 4.98
C LYS A 126 10.52 -11.44 4.56
N GLU A 127 11.51 -10.66 4.08
CA GLU A 127 11.28 -9.27 3.67
C GLU A 127 10.24 -9.17 2.54
N THR A 128 10.16 -10.18 1.67
CA THR A 128 9.20 -10.21 0.56
C THR A 128 8.03 -11.16 0.79
N LEU A 129 8.14 -12.14 1.69
CA LEU A 129 7.17 -13.23 1.87
C LEU A 129 5.77 -12.74 2.31
N TYR A 130 5.71 -11.66 3.07
CA TYR A 130 4.46 -11.07 3.59
C TYR A 130 4.11 -9.73 2.94
N THR A 131 4.91 -9.28 1.97
CA THR A 131 4.70 -8.00 1.31
C THR A 131 3.77 -8.18 0.13
N CYS A 132 2.64 -7.50 0.17
CA CYS A 132 1.62 -7.55 -0.89
C CYS A 132 1.21 -6.14 -1.31
N PRO A 133 1.98 -5.46 -2.18
CA PRO A 133 1.56 -4.20 -2.73
C PRO A 133 0.34 -4.38 -3.63
N ILE A 134 -0.50 -3.34 -3.69
CA ILE A 134 -1.68 -3.31 -4.54
C ILE A 134 -1.67 -2.00 -5.31
N ARG A 135 -1.83 -2.08 -6.64
CA ARG A 135 -1.95 -0.90 -7.50
C ARG A 135 -3.24 -0.97 -8.30
N TYR A 136 -3.88 0.15 -8.46
CA TYR A 136 -5.04 0.33 -9.30
C TYR A 136 -4.73 1.33 -10.39
N ASP A 137 -4.93 0.93 -11.63
CA ASP A 137 -4.66 1.74 -12.81
C ASP A 137 -5.93 1.90 -13.66
N VAL A 138 -6.13 3.13 -14.15
CA VAL A 138 -7.04 3.45 -15.26
C VAL A 138 -6.19 4.07 -16.34
N ALA A 139 -6.05 3.39 -17.47
CA ALA A 139 -5.22 3.82 -18.58
C ALA A 139 -5.95 3.58 -19.92
N GLU A 140 -6.59 4.64 -20.43
CA GLU A 140 -7.32 4.56 -21.72
C GLU A 140 -6.39 4.28 -22.89
N THR A 141 -5.19 4.85 -22.87
CA THR A 141 -4.21 4.71 -23.96
C THR A 141 -3.60 3.30 -24.05
N GLU A 142 -3.67 2.53 -22.96
CA GLU A 142 -3.15 1.17 -22.90
C GLU A 142 -4.23 0.11 -23.08
N TYR A 143 -5.50 0.53 -23.18
CA TYR A 143 -6.61 -0.39 -23.34
C TYR A 143 -6.49 -1.23 -24.61
N THR A 144 -6.55 -2.54 -24.45
CA THR A 144 -6.60 -3.50 -25.55
C THR A 144 -7.64 -4.55 -25.20
N GLU A 145 -8.67 -4.68 -26.05
CA GLU A 145 -9.74 -5.65 -25.84
C GLU A 145 -9.16 -7.06 -25.60
N MET A 146 -9.62 -7.73 -24.54
CA MET A 146 -9.18 -9.05 -24.05
C MET A 146 -7.77 -9.11 -23.41
N TYR A 147 -6.87 -8.15 -23.65
CA TYR A 147 -5.48 -8.26 -23.17
C TYR A 147 -5.12 -7.23 -22.09
N HIS A 148 -5.68 -6.03 -22.17
CA HIS A 148 -5.40 -4.97 -21.21
C HIS A 148 -6.67 -4.22 -20.85
N ALA A 149 -7.23 -4.51 -19.68
CA ALA A 149 -8.46 -3.87 -19.20
C ALA A 149 -8.27 -2.36 -18.99
N TYR A 150 -9.29 -1.57 -19.31
CA TYR A 150 -9.32 -0.12 -19.09
C TYR A 150 -9.06 0.27 -17.62
N ALA A 151 -9.66 -0.47 -16.70
CA ALA A 151 -9.45 -0.31 -15.27
C ALA A 151 -9.09 -1.67 -14.67
N HIS A 152 -8.01 -1.74 -13.89
CA HIS A 152 -7.53 -3.01 -13.33
C HIS A 152 -6.71 -2.82 -12.06
N LEU A 153 -6.66 -3.88 -11.26
CA LEU A 153 -5.81 -4.01 -10.09
C LEU A 153 -4.59 -4.87 -10.43
N HIS A 154 -3.44 -4.48 -9.93
CA HIS A 154 -2.25 -5.31 -9.82
C HIS A 154 -2.09 -5.72 -8.37
N ILE A 155 -1.80 -6.98 -8.10
CA ILE A 155 -1.63 -7.52 -6.75
C ILE A 155 -0.29 -8.25 -6.68
N GLY A 156 0.51 -7.93 -5.66
CA GLY A 156 1.81 -8.53 -5.42
C GLY A 156 2.97 -7.76 -6.03
N ILE A 157 4.18 -8.20 -5.74
CA ILE A 157 5.42 -7.53 -6.14
C ILE A 157 5.64 -7.66 -7.66
N GLU A 158 5.43 -8.85 -8.20
CA GLU A 158 5.69 -9.16 -9.61
C GLU A 158 4.58 -8.71 -10.56
N THR A 159 3.64 -7.91 -10.14
CA THR A 159 2.60 -7.21 -10.91
C THR A 159 1.94 -7.96 -12.09
N ASP A 160 2.19 -9.26 -12.24
CA ASP A 160 1.66 -10.07 -13.35
C ASP A 160 0.19 -10.43 -13.14
N ILE A 161 -0.27 -10.41 -11.89
CA ILE A 161 -1.68 -10.65 -11.59
C ILE A 161 -2.44 -9.35 -11.84
N ARG A 162 -3.23 -9.34 -12.92
CA ARG A 162 -4.12 -8.23 -13.28
C ARG A 162 -5.57 -8.66 -13.14
N ILE A 163 -6.31 -7.92 -12.33
CA ILE A 163 -7.74 -8.17 -12.10
C ILE A 163 -8.52 -7.01 -12.71
N SER A 164 -9.30 -7.28 -13.74
CA SER A 164 -10.19 -6.30 -14.36
C SER A 164 -11.22 -5.77 -13.38
N VAL A 165 -11.49 -4.47 -13.43
CA VAL A 165 -12.49 -3.78 -12.60
C VAL A 165 -13.49 -3.08 -13.54
N ASP A 166 -14.77 -3.39 -13.36
CA ASP A 166 -15.83 -2.88 -14.25
C ASP A 166 -16.12 -1.38 -14.09
N LYS A 167 -15.67 -0.78 -12.98
CA LYS A 167 -15.94 0.62 -12.65
C LYS A 167 -14.68 1.34 -12.23
N VAL A 168 -14.60 2.63 -12.56
CA VAL A 168 -13.55 3.49 -12.03
C VAL A 168 -13.74 3.68 -10.54
N LEU A 169 -12.77 3.19 -9.76
CA LEU A 169 -12.77 3.33 -8.31
C LEU A 169 -12.46 4.78 -7.91
N SER A 170 -13.10 5.24 -6.84
CA SER A 170 -12.63 6.43 -6.13
C SER A 170 -11.49 6.05 -5.17
N PRO A 171 -10.66 7.01 -4.69
CA PRO A 171 -9.69 6.74 -3.63
C PRO A 171 -10.29 6.01 -2.43
N MET A 172 -11.51 6.42 -2.02
CA MET A 172 -12.23 5.77 -0.92
C MET A 172 -12.52 4.29 -1.17
N HIS A 173 -13.02 3.92 -2.37
CA HIS A 173 -13.29 2.53 -2.70
C HIS A 173 -12.02 1.69 -2.78
N PHE A 174 -10.93 2.29 -3.30
CA PHE A 174 -9.63 1.61 -3.33
C PHE A 174 -9.10 1.34 -1.92
N VAL A 175 -9.16 2.35 -1.04
CA VAL A 175 -8.71 2.20 0.36
C VAL A 175 -9.57 1.19 1.11
N ASP A 176 -10.90 1.23 0.97
CA ASP A 176 -11.79 0.24 1.60
C ASP A 176 -11.46 -1.18 1.15
N PHE A 177 -11.19 -1.37 -0.15
CA PHE A 177 -10.73 -2.66 -0.68
C PHE A 177 -9.44 -3.11 0.01
N VAL A 178 -8.43 -2.25 0.09
CA VAL A 178 -7.16 -2.57 0.76
C VAL A 178 -7.36 -2.89 2.23
N ILE A 179 -8.06 -2.03 2.97
CA ILE A 179 -8.26 -2.21 4.42
C ILE A 179 -9.05 -3.49 4.71
N LYS A 180 -10.08 -3.79 3.93
CA LYS A 180 -10.86 -5.01 4.06
C LYS A 180 -10.02 -6.28 3.90
N HIS A 181 -9.03 -6.28 3.03
CA HIS A 181 -8.24 -7.47 2.71
C HIS A 181 -6.93 -7.55 3.51
N MET A 182 -6.27 -6.42 3.75
CA MET A 182 -4.98 -6.38 4.45
C MET A 182 -5.11 -6.16 5.96
N TYR A 183 -6.18 -5.48 6.41
CA TYR A 183 -6.44 -5.17 7.82
C TYR A 183 -7.78 -5.72 8.30
N LYS A 184 -8.07 -6.95 7.88
CA LYS A 184 -9.39 -7.60 8.04
C LYS A 184 -9.95 -7.52 9.45
N THR A 185 -9.14 -7.76 10.48
CA THR A 185 -9.60 -7.72 11.87
C THR A 185 -10.11 -6.34 12.29
N LYS A 186 -9.42 -5.27 11.87
CA LYS A 186 -9.86 -3.87 12.13
C LYS A 186 -11.12 -3.56 11.33
N TRP A 187 -11.16 -3.95 10.06
CA TRP A 187 -12.32 -3.77 9.20
C TRP A 187 -13.56 -4.47 9.75
N ASP A 188 -13.46 -5.76 10.10
CA ASP A 188 -14.57 -6.54 10.67
C ASP A 188 -15.09 -5.92 11.97
N SER A 189 -14.19 -5.43 12.83
CA SER A 189 -14.55 -4.79 14.09
C SER A 189 -15.32 -3.48 13.89
N ALA A 190 -14.93 -2.68 12.91
CA ALA A 190 -15.61 -1.44 12.57
C ALA A 190 -16.95 -1.70 11.88
N TYR A 191 -16.99 -2.67 10.96
CA TYR A 191 -18.21 -3.08 10.25
C TYR A 191 -19.29 -3.63 11.19
N ALA A 192 -18.89 -4.44 12.19
CA ALA A 192 -19.82 -4.99 13.18
C ALA A 192 -20.44 -3.91 14.07
N LYS A 193 -19.74 -2.80 14.30
CA LYS A 193 -20.16 -1.71 15.19
C LYS A 193 -20.96 -0.61 14.50
N ASN A 194 -20.93 -0.51 13.17
CA ASN A 194 -21.41 0.68 12.47
C ASN A 194 -22.25 0.31 11.24
N GLU A 195 -23.58 0.51 11.35
CA GLU A 195 -24.51 0.24 10.23
C GLU A 195 -24.27 1.13 8.99
N LYS A 196 -23.61 2.29 9.14
CA LYS A 196 -23.27 3.17 8.01
C LYS A 196 -22.25 2.53 7.05
N PHE A 197 -21.42 1.60 7.52
CA PHE A 197 -20.51 0.85 6.65
C PHE A 197 -21.21 -0.20 5.78
N LYS A 198 -22.44 -0.57 6.12
CA LYS A 198 -23.22 -1.55 5.32
C LYS A 198 -23.80 -0.95 4.03
N ALA A 199 -23.66 0.36 3.84
CA ALA A 199 -24.25 1.11 2.73
C ALA A 199 -23.20 1.61 1.70
N ILE A 200 -21.92 1.23 1.85
CA ILE A 200 -20.85 1.47 0.89
C ILE A 200 -20.67 0.21 0.03
#